data_fd390379798d79f1f385263e6d9fc5e2
#
_entry.id   fd390379798d79f1f385263e6d9fc5e2
#
_cell.length_a   1.000
_cell.length_b   1.000
_cell.length_c   1.000
_cell.angle_alpha   90.00
_cell.angle_beta   90.00
_cell.angle_gamma   90.00
#
_symmetry.space_group_name_H-M   'P 1'
#
loop_
_entity.id
_entity.type
_entity.pdbx_description
1 polymer ?
#
loop_
_entity_poly.entity_id
_entity_poly.type
_entity_poly.pdbx_seq_one_letter_code
_entity_poly.pdbx_strand_id
1 'polypeptide(L)'
;MPVDPVACEGCGFLWAEVEPDDAPGRLAAAVAAFIEQLEVAGDAGLLRPSPERWSIVEYTGHLRDALLSMRERIIVASVTELPTGTPIYREERIELGFARLDTPAEVAVELEVATGLLLKTMLTLPDGFHDRPLIYSSNFSSPTTIAWVIAQAVHEAEHHLGDVAENGRLRRG
;
A
#
# COMPACT_ATOMS: atom_id res chain seq x y z
N MET A 1 10.12 21.70 2.19
CA MET A 1 9.51 20.55 1.53
C MET A 1 9.53 19.32 2.43
N PRO A 2 8.51 18.50 2.40
CA PRO A 2 8.04 17.99 3.68
C PRO A 2 9.05 17.04 4.27
N VAL A 3 9.36 17.31 5.50
CA VAL A 3 9.65 16.31 6.53
C VAL A 3 8.59 15.23 6.37
N ASP A 4 8.96 13.94 6.49
CA ASP A 4 7.99 12.83 6.49
C ASP A 4 6.80 13.23 7.37
N PRO A 5 5.57 13.06 6.89
CA PRO A 5 4.40 13.48 7.65
C PRO A 5 4.40 12.76 9.00
N VAL A 6 4.20 13.50 10.07
CA VAL A 6 4.10 12.92 11.42
C VAL A 6 2.82 12.11 11.52
N ALA A 7 1.74 12.60 10.90
CA ALA A 7 0.43 11.95 10.86
C ALA A 7 -0.20 12.09 9.48
N CYS A 8 -1.01 11.10 9.07
CA CYS A 8 -1.82 11.19 7.88
C CYS A 8 -3.03 12.11 8.13
N GLU A 9 -3.16 13.18 7.35
CA GLU A 9 -4.30 14.11 7.49
C GLU A 9 -5.66 13.45 7.20
N GLY A 10 -5.67 12.40 6.35
CA GLY A 10 -6.90 11.72 5.95
C GLY A 10 -7.41 10.68 6.96
N CYS A 11 -6.51 9.94 7.63
CA CYS A 11 -6.90 8.85 8.54
C CYS A 11 -6.30 8.95 9.94
N GLY A 12 -5.40 9.92 10.20
CA GLY A 12 -4.74 10.09 11.49
C GLY A 12 -3.63 9.07 11.79
N PHE A 13 -3.25 8.24 10.82
CA PHE A 13 -2.19 7.24 10.99
C PHE A 13 -0.86 7.91 11.38
N LEU A 14 -0.16 7.32 12.35
CA LEU A 14 1.13 7.79 12.87
C LEU A 14 2.22 6.77 12.51
N TRP A 15 3.11 7.11 11.57
CA TRP A 15 4.19 6.21 11.13
C TRP A 15 5.12 5.80 12.26
N ALA A 16 5.39 6.70 13.20
CA ALA A 16 6.27 6.45 14.35
C ALA A 16 5.69 5.47 15.39
N GLU A 17 4.38 5.14 15.31
CA GLU A 17 3.73 4.18 16.21
C GLU A 17 3.73 2.75 15.65
N VAL A 18 4.32 2.53 14.49
CA VAL A 18 4.42 1.20 13.88
C VAL A 18 5.75 0.57 14.26
N GLU A 19 5.70 -0.36 15.18
CA GLU A 19 6.87 -1.18 15.49
C GLU A 19 7.12 -2.18 14.35
N PRO A 20 8.37 -2.35 13.89
CA PRO A 20 8.70 -3.27 12.80
C PRO A 20 8.23 -4.71 13.03
N ASP A 21 8.25 -5.18 14.28
CA ASP A 21 7.83 -6.53 14.65
C ASP A 21 6.30 -6.73 14.57
N ASP A 22 5.51 -5.66 14.76
CA ASP A 22 4.05 -5.69 14.69
C ASP A 22 3.53 -5.48 13.26
N ALA A 23 4.31 -4.81 12.42
CA ALA A 23 3.92 -4.43 11.06
C ALA A 23 3.47 -5.60 10.18
N PRO A 24 4.13 -6.77 10.17
CA PRO A 24 3.69 -7.93 9.37
C PRO A 24 2.27 -8.39 9.74
N GLY A 25 1.95 -8.44 11.03
CA GLY A 25 0.63 -8.83 11.52
C GLY A 25 -0.45 -7.81 11.15
N ARG A 26 -0.16 -6.52 11.33
CA ARG A 26 -1.07 -5.42 10.94
C ARG A 26 -1.36 -5.42 9.45
N LEU A 27 -0.32 -5.52 8.61
CA LEU A 27 -0.46 -5.55 7.17
C LEU A 27 -1.32 -6.76 6.73
N ALA A 28 -1.03 -7.96 7.24
CA ALA A 28 -1.78 -9.15 6.90
C ALA A 28 -3.27 -9.03 7.28
N ALA A 29 -3.57 -8.48 8.45
CA ALA A 29 -4.94 -8.26 8.92
C ALA A 29 -5.69 -7.23 8.05
N ALA A 30 -5.04 -6.11 7.71
CA ALA A 30 -5.64 -5.08 6.86
C ALA A 30 -5.92 -5.60 5.45
N VAL A 31 -4.99 -6.37 4.86
CA VAL A 31 -5.18 -6.97 3.52
C VAL A 31 -6.28 -8.01 3.53
N ALA A 32 -6.36 -8.86 4.56
CA ALA A 32 -7.46 -9.84 4.66
C ALA A 32 -8.83 -9.15 4.72
N ALA A 33 -8.96 -8.08 5.52
CA ALA A 33 -10.19 -7.29 5.58
C ALA A 33 -10.49 -6.57 4.25
N PHE A 34 -9.47 -6.16 3.52
CA PHE A 34 -9.60 -5.55 2.20
C PHE A 34 -10.18 -6.54 1.18
N ILE A 35 -9.64 -7.77 1.15
CA ILE A 35 -10.10 -8.85 0.27
C ILE A 35 -11.55 -9.24 0.61
N GLU A 36 -11.91 -9.32 1.90
CA GLU A 36 -13.29 -9.57 2.31
C GLU A 36 -14.26 -8.51 1.74
N GLN A 37 -13.89 -7.22 1.78
CA GLN A 37 -14.71 -6.17 1.18
C GLN A 37 -14.85 -6.33 -0.33
N LEU A 38 -13.79 -6.75 -1.02
CA LEU A 38 -13.80 -7.01 -2.45
C LEU A 38 -14.70 -8.22 -2.79
N GLU A 39 -14.60 -9.31 -2.04
CA GLU A 39 -15.45 -10.52 -2.20
C GLU A 39 -16.93 -10.19 -1.98
N VAL A 40 -17.25 -9.43 -0.93
CA VAL A 40 -18.63 -8.98 -0.64
C VAL A 40 -19.18 -8.09 -1.77
N ALA A 41 -18.34 -7.25 -2.38
CA ALA A 41 -18.75 -6.39 -3.47
C ALA A 41 -18.95 -7.15 -4.80
N GLY A 42 -18.18 -8.23 -5.04
CA GLY A 42 -18.20 -8.97 -6.29
C GLY A 42 -18.06 -8.05 -7.51
N ASP A 43 -18.82 -8.30 -8.57
CA ASP A 43 -18.80 -7.49 -9.79
C ASP A 43 -19.17 -6.02 -9.57
N ALA A 44 -19.94 -5.71 -8.52
CA ALA A 44 -20.19 -4.32 -8.16
C ALA A 44 -18.90 -3.59 -7.74
N GLY A 45 -17.87 -4.32 -7.32
CA GLY A 45 -16.53 -3.79 -7.04
C GLY A 45 -15.84 -3.11 -8.23
N LEU A 46 -16.25 -3.39 -9.46
CA LEU A 46 -15.78 -2.75 -10.69
C LEU A 46 -16.31 -1.33 -10.90
N LEU A 47 -17.42 -0.98 -10.26
CA LEU A 47 -18.08 0.29 -10.47
C LEU A 47 -17.53 1.35 -9.50
N ARG A 48 -17.29 2.55 -9.99
CA ARG A 48 -17.00 3.71 -9.14
C ARG A 48 -18.30 4.23 -8.52
N PRO A 49 -18.33 4.57 -7.23
CA PRO A 49 -19.52 5.17 -6.61
C PRO A 49 -19.77 6.60 -7.08
N SER A 50 -18.71 7.32 -7.47
CA SER A 50 -18.76 8.61 -8.14
C SER A 50 -17.53 8.77 -9.04
N PRO A 51 -17.52 9.72 -10.00
CA PRO A 51 -16.37 9.95 -10.89
C PRO A 51 -15.06 10.28 -10.15
N GLU A 52 -15.14 10.86 -8.96
CA GLU A 52 -14.01 11.31 -8.17
C GLU A 52 -13.45 10.21 -7.24
N ARG A 53 -14.15 9.10 -7.12
CA ARG A 53 -13.74 7.98 -6.25
C ARG A 53 -13.41 6.75 -7.09
N TRP A 54 -12.32 6.11 -6.77
CA TRP A 54 -11.94 4.86 -7.40
C TRP A 54 -12.92 3.73 -7.02
N SER A 55 -13.03 2.75 -7.88
CA SER A 55 -13.72 1.49 -7.59
C SER A 55 -12.93 0.65 -6.57
N ILE A 56 -13.57 -0.36 -5.97
CA ILE A 56 -12.88 -1.27 -5.05
C ILE A 56 -11.76 -2.01 -5.79
N VAL A 57 -11.98 -2.44 -7.02
CA VAL A 57 -10.97 -3.10 -7.86
C VAL A 57 -9.78 -2.17 -8.14
N GLU A 58 -10.02 -0.89 -8.44
CA GLU A 58 -8.94 0.10 -8.65
C GLU A 58 -8.11 0.34 -7.37
N TYR A 59 -8.76 0.45 -6.21
CA TYR A 59 -8.05 0.51 -4.92
C TYR A 59 -7.24 -0.75 -4.64
N THR A 60 -7.78 -1.92 -4.95
CA THR A 60 -7.09 -3.21 -4.76
C THR A 60 -5.86 -3.32 -5.65
N GLY A 61 -6.00 -2.98 -6.93
CA GLY A 61 -4.88 -2.94 -7.88
C GLY A 61 -3.80 -1.93 -7.49
N HIS A 62 -4.21 -0.74 -7.00
CA HIS A 62 -3.28 0.24 -6.45
C HIS A 62 -2.51 -0.31 -5.25
N LEU A 63 -3.19 -0.93 -4.28
CA LEU A 63 -2.55 -1.50 -3.10
C LEU A 63 -1.57 -2.62 -3.49
N ARG A 64 -1.95 -3.54 -4.39
CA ARG A 64 -1.05 -4.55 -4.98
C ARG A 64 0.25 -3.92 -5.49
N ASP A 65 0.12 -2.91 -6.34
CA ASP A 65 1.26 -2.23 -6.98
C ASP A 65 2.12 -1.47 -5.96
N ALA A 66 1.49 -0.86 -4.95
CA ALA A 66 2.18 -0.17 -3.86
C ALA A 66 3.03 -1.16 -3.05
N LEU A 67 2.48 -2.31 -2.63
CA LEU A 67 3.20 -3.31 -1.85
C LEU A 67 4.38 -3.91 -2.63
N LEU A 68 4.22 -4.20 -3.93
CA LEU A 68 5.31 -4.65 -4.80
C LEU A 68 6.42 -3.58 -4.90
N SER A 69 6.04 -2.33 -5.08
CA SER A 69 6.97 -1.21 -5.16
C SER A 69 7.73 -0.97 -3.85
N MET A 70 7.06 -1.11 -2.71
CA MET A 70 7.69 -0.99 -1.39
C MET A 70 8.64 -2.14 -1.11
N ARG A 71 8.25 -3.38 -1.48
CA ARG A 71 9.14 -4.52 -1.42
C ARG A 71 10.45 -4.27 -2.18
N GLU A 72 10.38 -3.76 -3.40
CA GLU A 72 11.57 -3.46 -4.20
C GLU A 72 12.44 -2.38 -3.55
N ARG A 73 11.82 -1.31 -3.00
CA ARG A 73 12.57 -0.28 -2.26
C ARG A 73 13.33 -0.86 -1.07
N ILE A 74 12.71 -1.76 -0.30
CA ILE A 74 13.35 -2.41 0.84
C ILE A 74 14.53 -3.26 0.38
N ILE A 75 14.37 -4.07 -0.67
CA ILE A 75 15.45 -4.91 -1.22
C ILE A 75 16.62 -4.05 -1.70
N VAL A 76 16.35 -3.02 -2.49
CA VAL A 76 17.40 -2.15 -3.03
C VAL A 76 18.11 -1.39 -1.90
N ALA A 77 17.37 -0.88 -0.90
CA ALA A 77 17.96 -0.22 0.26
C ALA A 77 18.79 -1.17 1.13
N SER A 78 18.49 -2.48 1.10
CA SER A 78 19.28 -3.49 1.81
C SER A 78 20.65 -3.74 1.19
N VAL A 79 20.84 -3.45 -0.10
CA VAL A 79 22.07 -3.78 -0.84
C VAL A 79 22.78 -2.56 -1.44
N THR A 80 22.12 -1.40 -1.44
CA THR A 80 22.65 -0.14 -2.00
C THR A 80 22.66 0.94 -0.93
N GLU A 81 23.65 1.82 -0.97
CA GLU A 81 23.75 2.98 -0.08
C GLU A 81 22.85 4.11 -0.61
N LEU A 82 21.89 4.57 0.24
CA LEU A 82 20.98 5.68 -0.02
C LEU A 82 20.32 5.67 -1.42
N PRO A 83 19.64 4.59 -1.83
CA PRO A 83 18.99 4.55 -3.13
C PRO A 83 17.77 5.48 -3.19
N THR A 84 17.42 5.92 -4.40
CA THR A 84 16.21 6.68 -4.66
C THR A 84 15.16 5.79 -5.34
N GLY A 85 13.98 5.66 -4.74
CA GLY A 85 12.86 4.92 -5.30
C GLY A 85 12.19 5.67 -6.47
N THR A 86 11.54 4.91 -7.35
CA THR A 86 10.71 5.47 -8.43
C THR A 86 9.32 5.81 -7.87
N PRO A 87 8.70 6.95 -8.24
CA PRO A 87 7.31 7.24 -7.91
C PRO A 87 6.37 6.17 -8.46
N ILE A 88 5.30 5.87 -7.72
CA ILE A 88 4.35 4.83 -8.14
C ILE A 88 3.37 5.32 -9.22
N TYR A 89 3.22 6.65 -9.39
CA TYR A 89 2.32 7.25 -10.39
C TYR A 89 0.89 6.70 -10.31
N ARG A 90 0.31 6.71 -9.10
CA ARG A 90 -0.98 6.07 -8.80
C ARG A 90 -2.13 6.63 -9.63
N GLU A 91 -2.22 7.95 -9.77
CA GLU A 91 -3.29 8.61 -10.54
C GLU A 91 -3.15 8.28 -12.03
N GLU A 92 -1.95 8.40 -12.58
CA GLU A 92 -1.66 8.11 -13.98
C GLU A 92 -1.93 6.64 -14.34
N ARG A 93 -1.66 5.70 -13.41
CA ARG A 93 -2.01 4.28 -13.61
C ARG A 93 -3.50 4.06 -13.74
N ILE A 94 -4.29 4.75 -12.93
CA ILE A 94 -5.75 4.68 -12.97
C ILE A 94 -6.29 5.39 -14.23
N GLU A 95 -5.78 6.58 -14.57
CA GLU A 95 -6.18 7.31 -15.78
C GLU A 95 -5.87 6.57 -17.07
N LEU A 96 -4.73 5.88 -17.13
CA LEU A 96 -4.35 5.01 -18.24
C LEU A 96 -5.14 3.69 -18.28
N GLY A 97 -5.89 3.38 -17.21
CA GLY A 97 -6.78 2.22 -17.14
C GLY A 97 -6.04 0.89 -17.01
N PHE A 98 -4.91 0.85 -16.30
CA PHE A 98 -4.16 -0.40 -16.10
C PHE A 98 -4.95 -1.46 -15.32
N ALA A 99 -5.89 -1.04 -14.45
CA ALA A 99 -6.82 -1.93 -13.75
C ALA A 99 -8.05 -2.33 -14.59
N ARG A 100 -8.17 -1.89 -15.86
CA ARG A 100 -9.40 -2.08 -16.66
C ARG A 100 -9.71 -3.54 -16.99
N LEU A 101 -8.71 -4.40 -17.00
CA LEU A 101 -8.86 -5.83 -17.28
C LEU A 101 -8.89 -6.68 -16.00
N ASP A 102 -8.67 -6.08 -14.84
CA ASP A 102 -8.68 -6.79 -13.56
C ASP A 102 -10.12 -7.21 -13.22
N THR A 103 -10.29 -8.46 -12.84
CA THR A 103 -11.52 -8.93 -12.20
C THR A 103 -11.35 -8.93 -10.69
N PRO A 104 -12.44 -8.85 -9.90
CA PRO A 104 -12.36 -8.93 -8.43
C PRO A 104 -11.56 -10.14 -7.93
N ALA A 105 -11.77 -11.31 -8.55
CA ALA A 105 -11.09 -12.54 -8.13
C ALA A 105 -9.59 -12.53 -8.47
N GLU A 106 -9.21 -12.05 -9.65
CA GLU A 106 -7.81 -12.01 -10.07
C GLU A 106 -7.02 -11.01 -9.22
N VAL A 107 -7.54 -9.78 -9.05
CA VAL A 107 -6.82 -8.76 -8.29
C VAL A 107 -6.71 -9.11 -6.80
N ALA A 108 -7.66 -9.89 -6.22
CA ALA A 108 -7.56 -10.43 -4.87
C ALA A 108 -6.37 -11.38 -4.75
N VAL A 109 -6.24 -12.34 -5.64
CA VAL A 109 -5.12 -13.29 -5.67
C VAL A 109 -3.77 -12.56 -5.86
N GLU A 110 -3.73 -11.58 -6.75
CA GLU A 110 -2.52 -10.77 -6.99
C GLU A 110 -2.12 -9.95 -5.75
N LEU A 111 -3.09 -9.38 -5.03
CA LEU A 111 -2.84 -8.68 -3.76
C LEU A 111 -2.31 -9.63 -2.68
N GLU A 112 -2.86 -10.85 -2.57
CA GLU A 112 -2.36 -11.87 -1.64
C GLU A 112 -0.90 -12.24 -1.97
N VAL A 113 -0.58 -12.43 -3.24
CA VAL A 113 0.79 -12.74 -3.68
C VAL A 113 1.74 -11.58 -3.36
N ALA A 114 1.36 -10.34 -3.70
CA ALA A 114 2.16 -9.14 -3.42
C ALA A 114 2.43 -8.99 -1.90
N THR A 115 1.38 -9.18 -1.10
CA THR A 115 1.47 -9.15 0.37
C THR A 115 2.41 -10.24 0.88
N GLY A 116 2.23 -11.48 0.45
CA GLY A 116 3.09 -12.59 0.86
C GLY A 116 4.57 -12.38 0.52
N LEU A 117 4.85 -11.79 -0.65
CA LEU A 117 6.22 -11.43 -1.06
C LEU A 117 6.82 -10.33 -0.17
N LEU A 118 6.06 -9.29 0.17
CA LEU A 118 6.51 -8.22 1.04
C LEU A 118 6.71 -8.74 2.47
N LEU A 119 5.78 -9.52 3.02
CA LEU A 119 5.90 -10.13 4.35
C LEU A 119 7.16 -10.99 4.47
N LYS A 120 7.45 -11.83 3.47
CA LYS A 120 8.70 -12.61 3.45
C LYS A 120 9.93 -11.70 3.48
N THR A 121 9.91 -10.58 2.74
CA THR A 121 11.01 -9.61 2.75
C THR A 121 11.19 -8.98 4.13
N MET A 122 10.10 -8.53 4.79
CA MET A 122 10.14 -7.96 6.14
C MET A 122 10.71 -8.95 7.15
N LEU A 123 10.22 -10.20 7.15
CA LEU A 123 10.60 -11.24 8.11
C LEU A 123 12.01 -11.78 7.90
N THR A 124 12.65 -11.50 6.77
CA THR A 124 14.01 -11.96 6.46
C THR A 124 15.06 -10.84 6.51
N LEU A 125 14.65 -9.62 6.88
CA LEU A 125 15.61 -8.53 7.07
C LEU A 125 16.58 -8.86 8.20
N PRO A 126 17.89 -8.69 7.98
CA PRO A 126 18.86 -8.83 9.07
C PRO A 126 18.69 -7.76 10.15
N ASP A 127 19.11 -8.06 11.36
CA ASP A 127 19.12 -7.10 12.46
C ASP A 127 19.84 -5.81 12.08
N GLY A 128 19.27 -4.67 12.46
CA GLY A 128 19.81 -3.34 12.17
C GLY A 128 19.53 -2.82 10.74
N PHE A 129 18.91 -3.62 9.86
CA PHE A 129 18.59 -3.14 8.51
C PHE A 129 17.40 -2.19 8.47
N HIS A 130 16.57 -2.19 9.50
CA HIS A 130 15.42 -1.27 9.61
C HIS A 130 15.84 0.21 9.55
N ASP A 131 17.03 0.55 10.04
CA ASP A 131 17.57 1.92 10.06
C ASP A 131 18.29 2.32 8.76
N ARG A 132 18.40 1.42 7.78
CA ARG A 132 19.08 1.76 6.51
C ARG A 132 18.31 2.84 5.76
N PRO A 133 19.04 3.91 5.32
CA PRO A 133 18.40 5.05 4.69
C PRO A 133 18.09 4.80 3.21
N LEU A 134 17.03 5.46 2.74
CA LEU A 134 16.69 5.58 1.32
C LEU A 134 15.92 6.88 1.07
N ILE A 135 15.91 7.35 -0.16
CA ILE A 135 14.94 8.35 -0.63
C ILE A 135 13.71 7.58 -1.14
N TYR A 136 12.56 7.75 -0.49
CA TYR A 136 11.35 6.96 -0.78
C TYR A 136 10.93 7.03 -2.26
N SER A 137 10.95 8.24 -2.83
CA SER A 137 10.79 8.44 -4.27
C SER A 137 11.44 9.75 -4.68
N SER A 138 11.64 9.98 -5.97
CA SER A 138 12.24 11.22 -6.50
C SER A 138 11.47 12.51 -6.11
N ASN A 139 10.24 12.39 -5.62
CA ASN A 139 9.43 13.51 -5.13
C ASN A 139 9.73 13.87 -3.67
N PHE A 140 10.50 13.05 -2.96
CA PHE A 140 10.94 13.29 -1.58
C PHE A 140 12.33 13.91 -1.58
N SER A 141 12.54 14.91 -0.73
CA SER A 141 13.81 15.63 -0.63
C SER A 141 14.70 15.16 0.54
N SER A 142 14.14 14.38 1.44
CA SER A 142 14.84 13.90 2.64
C SER A 142 14.89 12.36 2.66
N PRO A 143 15.99 11.79 3.18
CA PRO A 143 16.04 10.36 3.45
C PRO A 143 14.98 9.93 4.48
N THR A 144 14.46 8.76 4.29
CA THR A 144 13.70 7.99 5.27
C THR A 144 14.40 6.67 5.54
N THR A 145 13.77 5.73 6.24
CA THR A 145 14.36 4.43 6.60
C THR A 145 13.53 3.26 6.05
N ILE A 146 14.11 2.05 6.04
CA ILE A 146 13.35 0.83 5.75
C ILE A 146 12.18 0.68 6.74
N ALA A 147 12.37 0.98 8.03
CA ALA A 147 11.28 0.96 9.02
C ALA A 147 10.12 1.87 8.61
N TRP A 148 10.41 3.06 8.12
CA TRP A 148 9.38 3.97 7.62
C TRP A 148 8.65 3.39 6.38
N VAL A 149 9.37 2.75 5.44
CA VAL A 149 8.73 2.10 4.27
C VAL A 149 7.82 0.96 4.70
N ILE A 150 8.20 0.19 5.72
CA ILE A 150 7.37 -0.86 6.32
C ILE A 150 6.10 -0.25 6.93
N ALA A 151 6.24 0.83 7.71
CA ALA A 151 5.10 1.55 8.27
C ALA A 151 4.20 2.14 7.18
N GLN A 152 4.78 2.63 6.08
CA GLN A 152 4.04 3.13 4.91
C GLN A 152 3.22 2.01 4.24
N ALA A 153 3.72 0.77 4.18
CA ALA A 153 2.94 -0.35 3.64
C ALA A 153 1.71 -0.66 4.51
N VAL A 154 1.85 -0.59 5.82
CA VAL A 154 0.71 -0.71 6.76
C VAL A 154 -0.26 0.45 6.55
N HIS A 155 0.25 1.69 6.47
CA HIS A 155 -0.57 2.88 6.21
C HIS A 155 -1.39 2.75 4.92
N GLU A 156 -0.79 2.37 3.81
CA GLU A 156 -1.50 2.21 2.53
C GLU A 156 -2.66 1.20 2.66
N ALA A 157 -2.41 0.06 3.31
CA ALA A 157 -3.45 -0.95 3.49
C ALA A 157 -4.58 -0.47 4.41
N GLU A 158 -4.26 0.10 5.58
CA GLU A 158 -5.26 0.58 6.54
C GLU A 158 -6.02 1.82 6.04
N HIS A 159 -5.32 2.75 5.37
CA HIS A 159 -5.93 3.96 4.79
C HIS A 159 -6.96 3.60 3.72
N HIS A 160 -6.56 2.82 2.73
CA HIS A 160 -7.44 2.44 1.63
C HIS A 160 -8.51 1.42 2.02
N LEU A 161 -8.32 0.64 3.10
CA LEU A 161 -9.41 -0.14 3.69
C LEU A 161 -10.56 0.77 4.13
N GLY A 162 -10.26 1.95 4.68
CA GLY A 162 -11.25 2.99 4.97
C GLY A 162 -12.01 3.47 3.74
N ASP A 163 -11.30 3.74 2.64
CA ASP A 163 -11.90 4.15 1.36
C ASP A 163 -12.84 3.08 0.79
N VAL A 164 -12.41 1.82 0.80
CA VAL A 164 -13.19 0.68 0.32
C VAL A 164 -14.44 0.44 1.17
N ALA A 165 -14.31 0.55 2.49
CA ALA A 165 -15.45 0.44 3.40
C ALA A 165 -16.48 1.55 3.16
N GLU A 166 -16.04 2.78 2.88
CA GLU A 166 -16.91 3.90 2.49
C GLU A 166 -17.63 3.62 1.18
N ASN A 167 -16.92 3.11 0.15
CA ASN A 167 -17.53 2.71 -1.11
C ASN A 167 -18.65 1.67 -0.89
N GLY A 168 -18.45 0.70 0.02
CA GLY A 168 -19.47 -0.27 0.39
C GLY A 168 -20.70 0.34 1.06
N ARG A 169 -20.53 1.43 1.85
CA ARG A 169 -21.65 2.18 2.45
C ARG A 169 -22.43 2.98 1.42
N LEU A 170 -21.74 3.72 0.54
CA LEU A 170 -22.35 4.54 -0.50
C LEU A 170 -23.20 3.74 -1.49
N ARG A 171 -22.92 2.45 -1.66
CA ARG A 171 -23.69 1.57 -2.56
C ARG A 171 -24.96 0.99 -1.94
N ARG A 172 -25.08 1.01 -0.59
CA ARG A 172 -26.23 0.48 0.14
C ARG A 172 -27.28 1.54 0.47
N GLY A 173 -26.94 2.81 0.33
CA GLY A 173 -27.83 3.98 0.56
C GLY A 173 -28.42 4.52 -0.72
#